data_de89096ca2e864d34b7fae8c41e3fd37
#
_entry.id   de89096ca2e864d34b7fae8c41e3fd37
#
_cell.length_a   1.000
_cell.length_b   1.000
_cell.length_c   1.000
_cell.angle_alpha   90.00
_cell.angle_beta   90.00
_cell.angle_gamma   90.00
#
_symmetry.space_group_name_H-M   'P 1'
#
loop_
_entity.id
_entity.type
_entity.pdbx_description
1 polymer ?
#
loop_
_entity_poly.entity_id
_entity_poly.type
_entity_poly.pdbx_seq_one_letter_code
_entity_poly.pdbx_strand_id
1 'polypeptide(L)'
;MTTPIATDTELSAVNSILGSIGQSPITVLAGNPNPEVTFIKNIFDECTKDVQNEGWHFNTEHGVPVQPDGNGQIAVPSNYLRYDLADGQADRQMDLVKRDGKLYDKVKHTNVFTVEKLELDIVYLFNFTDLPSVFQRYIIALASSRAAA
;
A
#
# COMPACT_ATOMS: atom_id res chain seq x y z
N MET A 1 -19.72 22.08 -23.31
CA MET A 1 -18.98 21.78 -22.06
C MET A 1 -18.68 20.30 -22.01
N THR A 2 -17.42 19.95 -21.85
CA THR A 2 -17.01 18.55 -21.78
C THR A 2 -17.07 18.10 -20.32
N THR A 3 -17.84 17.05 -20.03
CA THR A 3 -17.86 16.46 -18.69
C THR A 3 -16.59 15.64 -18.53
N PRO A 4 -15.77 15.91 -17.50
CA PRO A 4 -14.58 15.10 -17.27
C PRO A 4 -14.98 13.65 -16.95
N ILE A 5 -14.17 12.71 -17.43
CA ILE A 5 -14.34 11.30 -17.08
C ILE A 5 -13.96 11.14 -15.62
N ALA A 6 -14.90 10.66 -14.80
CA ALA A 6 -14.62 10.41 -13.39
C ALA A 6 -13.63 9.26 -13.24
N THR A 7 -12.65 9.43 -12.35
CA THR A 7 -11.76 8.34 -11.94
C THR A 7 -12.55 7.32 -11.12
N ASP A 8 -12.08 6.08 -11.10
CA ASP A 8 -12.71 5.04 -10.28
C ASP A 8 -12.59 5.38 -8.81
N THR A 9 -13.69 5.24 -8.09
CA THR A 9 -13.75 5.30 -6.64
C THR A 9 -13.79 3.89 -6.07
N GLU A 10 -13.63 3.75 -4.76
CA GLU A 10 -13.80 2.42 -4.13
C GLU A 10 -15.20 1.87 -4.37
N LEU A 11 -16.23 2.73 -4.29
CA LEU A 11 -17.61 2.33 -4.56
C LEU A 11 -17.78 1.84 -6.00
N SER A 12 -17.27 2.60 -6.98
CA SER A 12 -17.38 2.20 -8.39
C SER A 12 -16.61 0.91 -8.67
N ALA A 13 -15.46 0.72 -8.04
CA ALA A 13 -14.65 -0.48 -8.17
C ALA A 13 -15.39 -1.70 -7.61
N VAL A 14 -15.94 -1.59 -6.40
CA VAL A 14 -16.71 -2.67 -5.79
C VAL A 14 -17.94 -3.01 -6.63
N ASN A 15 -18.63 -2.01 -7.16
CA ASN A 15 -19.77 -2.23 -8.06
C ASN A 15 -19.37 -2.94 -9.35
N SER A 16 -18.21 -2.61 -9.90
CA SER A 16 -17.68 -3.32 -11.09
C SER A 16 -17.42 -4.79 -10.79
N ILE A 17 -16.86 -5.09 -9.62
CA ILE A 17 -16.61 -6.47 -9.21
C ILE A 17 -17.94 -7.22 -8.98
N LEU A 18 -18.88 -6.59 -8.27
CA LEU A 18 -20.22 -7.16 -8.06
C LEU A 18 -20.90 -7.47 -9.39
N GLY A 19 -20.86 -6.53 -10.34
CA GLY A 19 -21.43 -6.73 -11.66
C GLY A 19 -20.80 -7.90 -12.41
N SER A 20 -19.50 -8.12 -12.25
CA SER A 20 -18.78 -9.21 -12.92
C SER A 20 -19.23 -10.60 -12.45
N ILE A 21 -19.77 -10.71 -11.24
CA ILE A 21 -20.28 -11.96 -10.67
C ILE A 21 -21.81 -12.01 -10.66
N GLY A 22 -22.47 -11.09 -11.37
CA GLY A 22 -23.91 -11.07 -11.52
C GLY A 22 -24.70 -10.52 -10.34
N GLN A 23 -24.03 -9.78 -9.46
CA GLN A 23 -24.67 -9.15 -8.30
C GLN A 23 -25.08 -7.71 -8.60
N SER A 24 -26.13 -7.26 -7.91
CA SER A 24 -26.64 -5.89 -8.08
C SER A 24 -25.68 -4.86 -7.48
N PRO A 25 -25.58 -3.67 -8.09
CA PRO A 25 -24.76 -2.60 -7.53
C PRO A 25 -25.33 -2.10 -6.19
N ILE A 26 -24.46 -1.52 -5.39
CA ILE A 26 -24.80 -0.91 -4.10
C ILE A 26 -24.62 0.61 -4.19
N THR A 27 -25.28 1.33 -3.30
CA THR A 27 -25.18 2.80 -3.24
C THR A 27 -24.30 3.29 -2.09
N VAL A 28 -24.11 2.45 -1.06
CA VAL A 28 -23.32 2.76 0.13
C VAL A 28 -22.38 1.60 0.42
N LEU A 29 -21.09 1.89 0.48
CA LEU A 29 -20.06 0.90 0.79
C LEU A 29 -19.75 0.85 2.29
N ALA A 30 -19.48 2.01 2.91
CA ALA A 30 -19.14 2.09 4.31
C ALA A 30 -20.31 1.66 5.19
N GLY A 31 -20.07 0.70 6.09
CA GLY A 31 -21.11 0.21 6.99
C GLY A 31 -22.17 -0.64 6.33
N ASN A 32 -21.97 -1.09 5.10
CA ASN A 32 -22.95 -1.93 4.40
C ASN A 32 -23.08 -3.28 5.14
N PRO A 33 -24.31 -3.68 5.55
CA PRO A 33 -24.50 -4.88 6.34
C PRO A 33 -24.48 -6.19 5.54
N ASN A 34 -24.46 -6.12 4.21
CA ASN A 34 -24.49 -7.30 3.36
C ASN A 34 -23.16 -8.05 3.45
N PRO A 35 -23.15 -9.33 3.91
CA PRO A 35 -21.90 -10.11 4.03
C PRO A 35 -21.18 -10.29 2.70
N GLU A 36 -21.91 -10.36 1.59
CA GLU A 36 -21.30 -10.50 0.26
C GLU A 36 -20.53 -9.24 -0.13
N VAL A 37 -21.05 -8.07 0.21
CA VAL A 37 -20.35 -6.80 -0.02
C VAL A 37 -19.06 -6.76 0.79
N THR A 38 -19.10 -7.19 2.05
CA THR A 38 -17.90 -7.27 2.90
C THR A 38 -16.87 -8.23 2.30
N PHE A 39 -17.32 -9.36 1.79
CA PHE A 39 -16.44 -10.34 1.13
C PHE A 39 -15.75 -9.73 -0.10
N ILE A 40 -16.51 -9.05 -0.95
CA ILE A 40 -15.97 -8.38 -2.14
C ILE A 40 -15.01 -7.26 -1.76
N LYS A 41 -15.35 -6.45 -0.75
CA LYS A 41 -14.48 -5.38 -0.26
C LYS A 41 -13.14 -5.93 0.24
N ASN A 42 -13.16 -7.06 0.93
CA ASN A 42 -11.94 -7.70 1.41
C ASN A 42 -11.06 -8.19 0.25
N ILE A 43 -11.66 -8.78 -0.78
CA ILE A 43 -10.91 -9.19 -1.99
C ILE A 43 -10.32 -7.95 -2.68
N PHE A 44 -11.09 -6.88 -2.79
CA PHE A 44 -10.64 -5.63 -3.39
C PHE A 44 -9.44 -5.04 -2.62
N ASP A 45 -9.52 -4.97 -1.30
CA ASP A 45 -8.43 -4.46 -0.47
C ASP A 45 -7.18 -5.33 -0.57
N GLU A 46 -7.34 -6.63 -0.59
CA GLU A 46 -6.25 -7.58 -0.78
C GLU A 46 -5.56 -7.38 -2.12
N CYS A 47 -6.32 -7.24 -3.20
CA CYS A 47 -5.78 -7.01 -4.54
C CYS A 47 -5.06 -5.66 -4.63
N THR A 48 -5.62 -4.62 -4.01
CA THR A 48 -4.99 -3.29 -3.95
C THR A 48 -3.60 -3.38 -3.33
N LYS A 49 -3.48 -4.13 -2.26
CA LYS A 49 -2.23 -4.33 -1.55
C LYS A 49 -1.26 -5.20 -2.35
N ASP A 50 -1.75 -6.32 -2.90
CA ASP A 50 -0.91 -7.26 -3.65
C ASP A 50 -0.30 -6.61 -4.88
N VAL A 51 -1.08 -5.85 -5.64
CA VAL A 51 -0.59 -5.15 -6.84
C VAL A 51 0.49 -4.14 -6.46
N GLN A 52 0.27 -3.35 -5.42
CA GLN A 52 1.23 -2.33 -5.00
C GLN A 52 2.49 -2.93 -4.38
N ASN A 53 2.38 -4.13 -3.80
CA ASN A 53 3.50 -4.82 -3.16
C ASN A 53 4.58 -5.23 -4.16
N GLU A 54 4.27 -5.27 -5.46
CA GLU A 54 5.27 -5.53 -6.50
C GLU A 54 6.29 -4.41 -6.65
N GLY A 55 5.96 -3.18 -6.26
CA GLY A 55 6.86 -2.05 -6.34
C GLY A 55 6.94 -1.46 -7.74
N TRP A 56 5.95 -0.64 -8.08
CA TRP A 56 5.88 0.04 -9.36
C TRP A 56 6.52 1.43 -9.27
N HIS A 57 6.76 2.04 -10.41
CA HIS A 57 7.33 3.38 -10.47
C HIS A 57 6.51 4.39 -9.66
N PHE A 58 5.18 4.29 -9.69
CA PHE A 58 4.32 5.27 -9.02
C PHE A 58 4.36 5.15 -7.49
N ASN A 59 4.71 3.99 -6.93
CA ASN A 59 4.70 3.78 -5.48
C ASN A 59 6.07 3.42 -4.90
N THR A 60 7.13 3.61 -5.67
CA THR A 60 8.51 3.38 -5.20
C THR A 60 9.25 4.71 -5.18
N GLU A 61 9.87 5.03 -4.04
CA GLU A 61 10.73 6.21 -3.89
C GLU A 61 12.09 5.78 -3.38
N HIS A 62 13.12 6.40 -3.93
CA HIS A 62 14.51 6.08 -3.61
C HIS A 62 15.13 7.19 -2.78
N GLY A 63 15.96 6.81 -1.80
CA GLY A 63 16.72 7.76 -1.02
C GLY A 63 15.86 8.64 -0.10
N VAL A 64 14.77 8.10 0.43
CA VAL A 64 13.88 8.84 1.33
C VAL A 64 14.58 9.01 2.69
N PRO A 65 14.81 10.26 3.14
CA PRO A 65 15.46 10.47 4.44
C PRO A 65 14.49 10.21 5.58
N VAL A 66 14.94 9.44 6.57
CA VAL A 66 14.22 9.23 7.82
C VAL A 66 15.15 9.55 8.97
N GLN A 67 14.65 10.20 10.00
CA GLN A 67 15.45 10.65 11.13
C GLN A 67 15.02 9.94 12.42
N PRO A 68 15.98 9.57 13.27
CA PRO A 68 15.65 9.07 14.61
C PRO A 68 14.95 10.15 15.43
N ASP A 69 14.03 9.74 16.27
CA ASP A 69 13.37 10.62 17.23
C ASP A 69 14.28 10.91 18.43
N GLY A 70 13.73 11.58 19.46
CA GLY A 70 14.49 11.93 20.66
C GLY A 70 15.04 10.72 21.43
N ASN A 71 14.50 9.54 21.21
CA ASN A 71 14.96 8.29 21.83
C ASN A 71 15.86 7.48 20.88
N GLY A 72 16.21 8.03 19.73
CA GLY A 72 17.02 7.33 18.73
C GLY A 72 16.23 6.29 17.93
N GLN A 73 14.92 6.29 18.00
CA GLN A 73 14.07 5.30 17.35
C GLN A 73 13.43 5.86 16.08
N ILE A 74 13.18 4.99 15.10
CA ILE A 74 12.55 5.36 13.83
C ILE A 74 11.28 4.53 13.68
N ALA A 75 10.12 5.22 13.70
CA ALA A 75 8.83 4.58 13.49
C ALA A 75 8.66 4.17 12.03
N VAL A 76 8.03 3.02 11.81
CA VAL A 76 7.67 2.54 10.46
C VAL A 76 6.17 2.73 10.28
N PRO A 77 5.74 3.68 9.42
CA PRO A 77 4.32 3.84 9.12
C PRO A 77 3.72 2.59 8.48
N SER A 78 2.43 2.38 8.69
CA SER A 78 1.73 1.20 8.16
C SER A 78 1.65 1.17 6.64
N ASN A 79 1.86 2.31 5.98
CA ASN A 79 1.86 2.41 4.53
C ASN A 79 3.20 2.09 3.87
N TYR A 80 4.21 1.67 4.62
CA TYR A 80 5.45 1.14 4.07
C TYR A 80 5.24 -0.35 3.78
N LEU A 81 5.14 -0.73 2.50
CA LEU A 81 5.03 -2.14 2.12
C LEU A 81 6.38 -2.84 2.17
N ARG A 82 7.40 -2.20 1.64
CA ARG A 82 8.79 -2.69 1.69
C ARG A 82 9.72 -1.49 1.85
N TYR A 83 10.86 -1.73 2.46
CA TYR A 83 11.91 -0.71 2.61
C TYR A 83 13.25 -1.40 2.79
N ASP A 84 14.29 -0.71 2.33
CA ASP A 84 15.67 -1.16 2.47
C ASP A 84 16.57 0.05 2.48
N LEU A 85 17.81 -0.10 2.93
CA LEU A 85 18.79 0.98 2.86
C LEU A 85 19.04 1.35 1.41
N ALA A 86 19.05 2.66 1.13
CA ALA A 86 19.40 3.16 -0.19
C ALA A 86 20.88 2.88 -0.50
N ASP A 87 21.16 2.69 -1.79
CA ASP A 87 22.53 2.40 -2.25
C ASP A 87 23.54 3.48 -1.87
N GLY A 88 23.09 4.72 -1.75
CA GLY A 88 23.95 5.85 -1.36
C GLY A 88 24.17 6.01 0.13
N GLN A 89 23.58 5.16 0.98
CA GLN A 89 23.74 5.24 2.43
C GLN A 89 25.18 4.91 2.82
N ALA A 90 25.80 5.78 3.62
CA ALA A 90 27.20 5.63 4.01
C ALA A 90 27.46 4.40 4.88
N ASP A 91 26.54 4.06 5.78
CA ASP A 91 26.62 2.88 6.63
C ASP A 91 25.74 1.77 6.07
N ARG A 92 26.34 0.89 5.29
CA ARG A 92 25.66 -0.23 4.67
C ARG A 92 25.66 -1.51 5.50
N GLN A 93 26.24 -1.47 6.70
CA GLN A 93 26.34 -2.64 7.56
C GLN A 93 25.13 -2.78 8.47
N MET A 94 23.98 -2.35 8.00
CA MET A 94 22.71 -2.50 8.70
C MET A 94 21.83 -3.48 7.94
N ASP A 95 21.10 -4.30 8.68
CA ASP A 95 20.03 -5.14 8.13
C ASP A 95 18.74 -4.76 8.84
N LEU A 96 17.90 -3.98 8.17
CA LEU A 96 16.73 -3.36 8.76
C LEU A 96 15.50 -4.26 8.63
N VAL A 97 14.82 -4.44 9.75
CA VAL A 97 13.50 -5.08 9.81
C VAL A 97 12.57 -4.26 10.68
N LYS A 98 11.30 -4.57 10.66
CA LYS A 98 10.31 -3.95 11.53
C LYS A 98 10.09 -4.81 12.76
N ARG A 99 10.20 -4.21 13.93
CA ARG A 99 9.85 -4.84 15.21
C ARG A 99 9.15 -3.81 16.09
N ASP A 100 8.00 -4.17 16.62
CA ASP A 100 7.18 -3.29 17.48
C ASP A 100 6.88 -1.93 16.82
N GLY A 101 6.64 -1.94 15.49
CA GLY A 101 6.34 -0.73 14.74
C GLY A 101 7.53 0.18 14.46
N LYS A 102 8.74 -0.25 14.75
CA LYS A 102 9.96 0.54 14.61
C LYS A 102 11.00 -0.20 13.79
N LEU A 103 11.94 0.53 13.19
CA LEU A 103 13.08 -0.08 12.54
C LEU A 103 13.97 -0.73 13.59
N TYR A 104 14.45 -1.90 13.26
CA TYR A 104 15.39 -2.67 14.08
C TYR A 104 16.56 -3.11 13.20
N ASP A 105 17.78 -2.89 13.71
CA ASP A 105 18.99 -3.33 13.02
C ASP A 105 19.40 -4.72 13.54
N LYS A 106 19.29 -5.71 12.68
CA LYS A 106 19.63 -7.10 13.01
C LYS A 106 21.11 -7.32 13.17
N VAL A 107 21.97 -6.48 12.61
CA VAL A 107 23.43 -6.60 12.72
C VAL A 107 23.88 -6.17 14.12
N LYS A 108 23.39 -5.03 14.60
CA LYS A 108 23.75 -4.49 15.91
C LYS A 108 22.77 -4.87 17.02
N HIS A 109 21.70 -5.58 16.67
CA HIS A 109 20.66 -6.03 17.61
C HIS A 109 20.03 -4.89 18.42
N THR A 110 19.71 -3.80 17.76
CA THR A 110 19.15 -2.62 18.43
C THR A 110 18.13 -1.89 17.57
N ASN A 111 17.18 -1.22 18.21
CA ASN A 111 16.25 -0.29 17.55
C ASN A 111 16.65 1.17 17.79
N VAL A 112 17.82 1.41 18.38
CA VAL A 112 18.35 2.75 18.63
C VAL A 112 19.41 3.07 17.58
N PHE A 113 19.21 4.15 16.84
CA PHE A 113 20.11 4.61 15.79
C PHE A 113 20.82 5.88 16.25
N THR A 114 22.14 5.91 16.06
CA THR A 114 22.96 7.07 16.44
C THR A 114 23.30 7.96 15.26
N VAL A 115 22.84 7.58 14.06
CA VAL A 115 23.04 8.35 12.84
C VAL A 115 22.10 9.56 12.80
N GLU A 116 22.48 10.60 12.09
CA GLU A 116 21.64 11.79 11.91
C GLU A 116 20.38 11.44 11.08
N LYS A 117 20.56 10.65 10.03
CA LYS A 117 19.45 10.18 9.17
C LYS A 117 19.84 8.89 8.50
N LEU A 118 18.83 8.12 8.12
CA LEU A 118 18.95 7.02 7.18
C LEU A 118 18.27 7.40 5.87
N GLU A 119 18.79 6.90 4.75
CA GLU A 119 18.14 7.00 3.46
C GLU A 119 17.62 5.64 3.06
N LEU A 120 16.33 5.56 2.76
CA LEU A 120 15.64 4.31 2.47
C LEU A 120 15.05 4.34 1.08
N ASP A 121 15.07 3.17 0.44
CA ASP A 121 14.24 2.91 -0.73
C ASP A 121 12.94 2.29 -0.21
N ILE A 122 11.80 2.91 -0.53
CA ILE A 122 10.52 2.55 0.07
C ILE A 122 9.50 2.26 -1.03
N VAL A 123 8.77 1.16 -0.87
CA VAL A 123 7.56 0.87 -1.63
C VAL A 123 6.37 1.20 -0.74
N TYR A 124 5.55 2.15 -1.19
CA TYR A 124 4.41 2.65 -0.43
C TYR A 124 3.12 1.97 -0.81
N LEU A 125 2.20 1.92 0.15
CA LEU A 125 0.80 1.61 -0.09
C LEU A 125 0.01 2.92 -0.15
N PHE A 126 -0.59 3.20 -1.30
CA PHE A 126 -1.46 4.36 -1.48
C PHE A 126 -2.93 3.94 -1.51
N ASN A 127 -3.81 4.90 -1.24
CA ASN A 127 -5.24 4.69 -1.38
C ASN A 127 -5.57 4.42 -2.86
N PHE A 128 -6.57 3.58 -3.09
CA PHE A 128 -6.99 3.21 -4.44
C PHE A 128 -7.24 4.43 -5.32
N THR A 129 -7.87 5.47 -4.77
CA THR A 129 -8.20 6.68 -5.53
C THR A 129 -6.98 7.49 -5.99
N ASP A 130 -5.80 7.27 -5.37
CA ASP A 130 -4.57 7.95 -5.74
C ASP A 130 -3.75 7.19 -6.78
N LEU A 131 -4.19 6.02 -7.19
CA LEU A 131 -3.47 5.20 -8.14
C LEU A 131 -3.71 5.67 -9.58
N PRO A 132 -2.71 5.50 -10.47
CA PRO A 132 -2.95 5.69 -11.89
C PRO A 132 -4.11 4.82 -12.40
N SER A 133 -4.89 5.34 -13.35
CA SER A 133 -6.11 4.65 -13.80
C SER A 133 -5.84 3.26 -14.35
N VAL A 134 -4.69 3.02 -14.97
CA VAL A 134 -4.34 1.70 -15.50
C VAL A 134 -4.19 0.67 -14.37
N PHE A 135 -3.68 1.10 -13.21
CA PHE A 135 -3.56 0.22 -12.05
C PHE A 135 -4.90 0.02 -11.34
N GLN A 136 -5.74 1.05 -11.31
CA GLN A 136 -7.11 0.90 -10.83
C GLN A 136 -7.86 -0.16 -11.63
N ARG A 137 -7.75 -0.13 -12.95
CA ARG A 137 -8.37 -1.12 -13.84
C ARG A 137 -7.79 -2.51 -13.65
N TYR A 138 -6.48 -2.60 -13.48
CA TYR A 138 -5.82 -3.87 -13.21
C TYR A 138 -6.32 -4.49 -11.89
N ILE A 139 -6.44 -3.70 -10.85
CA ILE A 139 -6.93 -4.15 -9.54
C ILE A 139 -8.37 -4.65 -9.65
N ILE A 140 -9.23 -3.91 -10.34
CA ILE A 140 -10.63 -4.31 -10.55
C ILE A 140 -10.70 -5.65 -11.30
N ALA A 141 -9.92 -5.81 -12.35
CA ALA A 141 -9.88 -7.05 -13.13
C ALA A 141 -9.39 -8.23 -12.29
N LEU A 142 -8.32 -8.03 -11.51
CA LEU A 142 -7.76 -9.06 -10.64
C LEU A 142 -8.77 -9.47 -9.55
N ALA A 143 -9.39 -8.48 -8.91
CA ALA A 143 -10.39 -8.73 -7.88
C ALA A 143 -11.63 -9.44 -8.46
N SER A 144 -12.07 -9.06 -9.65
CA SER A 144 -13.18 -9.72 -10.35
C SER A 144 -12.86 -11.19 -10.63
N SER A 145 -11.63 -11.47 -11.06
CA SER A 145 -11.16 -12.84 -11.30
C SER A 145 -11.15 -13.65 -10.01
N ARG A 146 -10.68 -13.09 -8.90
CA ARG A 146 -10.68 -13.79 -7.61
C ARG A 146 -12.09 -13.99 -7.06
N ALA A 147 -12.97 -13.03 -7.26
CA ALA A 147 -14.37 -13.13 -6.81
C ALA A 147 -15.14 -14.22 -7.56
N ALA A 148 -14.81 -14.47 -8.82
CA ALA A 148 -15.45 -15.46 -9.66
C ALA A 148 -14.94 -16.90 -9.40
N ALA A 149 -13.83 -17.02 -8.72
CA ALA A 149 -13.20 -18.32 -8.48
C ALA A 149 -13.89 -19.12 -7.36
#